data_a43dca20952898c6089ebd2f2992230d
#
_entry.id   a43dca20952898c6089ebd2f2992230d
#
_cell.length_a   1.000
_cell.length_b   1.000
_cell.length_c   1.000
_cell.angle_alpha   90.00
_cell.angle_beta   90.00
_cell.angle_gamma   90.00
#
_symmetry.space_group_name_H-M   'P 1'
#
loop_
_entity.id
_entity.type
_entity.pdbx_description
1 polymer ?
#
loop_
_entity_poly.entity_id
_entity_poly.type
_entity_poly.pdbx_seq_one_letter_code
_entity_poly.pdbx_strand_id
1 'polypeptide(L)'
;DVLGSRGLGDVYKRQVLMLEADSRFGKFEFRPLEPGFGITVGNALRRILLSSLEGFAINTIKIEGVEHEFASVPGVKEDVTNIILNLKQVRFKQVVEEFENEKVSITVENSSEFKAGDISKYLTGFEVLNPELVICHLDSKATMQMDITINKGRGYVPADENREYCTDVNVIPIDSIYTPIRNVKYQVENFRVEQKTDYEKLVLEITTDGSIHPKEALKEAAKILIY
;
A
#
# COMPACT_ATOMS: atom_id res chain seq x y z
N ASP A 1 44.44 8.54 39.78
CA ASP A 1 43.01 8.37 39.96
C ASP A 1 42.26 9.26 38.99
N VAL A 2 42.08 8.79 37.78
CA VAL A 2 41.19 9.43 36.81
C VAL A 2 39.91 8.64 36.78
N LEU A 3 38.99 8.96 37.68
CA LEU A 3 37.61 8.61 37.57
C LEU A 3 37.01 9.52 36.50
N GLY A 4 37.13 9.07 35.24
CA GLY A 4 36.41 9.66 34.15
C GLY A 4 34.90 9.59 34.45
N SER A 5 34.29 10.75 34.55
CA SER A 5 32.85 10.92 34.60
C SER A 5 32.27 10.30 33.34
N ARG A 6 31.88 9.03 33.41
CA ARG A 6 30.93 8.45 32.42
C ARG A 6 29.66 9.26 32.57
N GLY A 7 29.49 10.17 31.63
CA GLY A 7 28.30 11.02 31.60
C GLY A 7 27.05 10.16 31.64
N LEU A 8 26.09 10.54 32.47
CA LEU A 8 24.73 9.98 32.59
C LEU A 8 23.96 9.84 31.26
N GLY A 9 24.54 10.36 30.15
CA GLY A 9 23.96 10.29 28.83
C GLY A 9 24.03 8.92 28.13
N ASP A 10 24.84 7.99 28.60
CA ASP A 10 25.01 6.68 27.93
C ASP A 10 24.02 5.60 28.39
N VAL A 11 23.33 5.82 29.50
CA VAL A 11 22.43 4.83 30.11
C VAL A 11 21.02 4.87 29.49
N TYR A 12 20.66 5.95 28.80
CA TYR A 12 19.31 6.18 28.28
C TYR A 12 19.30 6.52 26.79
N LYS A 13 19.93 5.68 25.99
CA LYS A 13 19.82 5.81 24.53
C LYS A 13 18.36 5.62 24.13
N ARG A 14 17.80 6.61 23.42
CA ARG A 14 16.51 6.46 22.75
C ARG A 14 16.59 5.25 21.84
N GLN A 15 15.70 4.30 22.04
CA GLN A 15 15.71 3.02 21.35
C GLN A 15 14.41 2.86 20.56
N VAL A 16 14.52 2.31 19.38
CA VAL A 16 13.41 1.78 18.63
C VAL A 16 13.57 0.27 18.59
N LEU A 17 12.68 -0.42 19.27
CA LEU A 17 12.69 -1.88 19.37
C LEU A 17 11.57 -2.43 18.46
N MET A 18 11.90 -3.42 17.66
CA MET A 18 10.94 -4.19 16.92
C MET A 18 10.54 -5.40 17.77
N LEU A 19 9.31 -5.38 18.30
CA LEU A 19 8.83 -6.42 19.20
C LEU A 19 8.34 -7.65 18.44
N GLU A 20 7.59 -7.41 17.37
CA GLU A 20 7.04 -8.43 16.48
C GLU A 20 7.15 -7.94 15.05
N ALA A 21 7.45 -8.81 14.13
CA ALA A 21 7.37 -8.52 12.71
C ALA A 21 7.20 -9.80 11.90
N ASP A 22 6.25 -9.76 10.98
CA ASP A 22 6.14 -10.67 9.87
C ASP A 22 6.17 -9.88 8.55
N SER A 23 5.85 -10.53 7.43
CA SER A 23 5.86 -9.88 6.11
C SER A 23 4.84 -8.75 5.96
N ARG A 24 3.77 -8.73 6.77
CA ARG A 24 2.64 -7.79 6.67
C ARG A 24 2.34 -7.03 7.96
N PHE A 25 2.82 -7.48 9.10
CA PHE A 25 2.58 -6.87 10.40
C PHE A 25 3.90 -6.54 11.09
N GLY A 26 3.94 -5.40 11.79
CA GLY A 26 5.08 -5.01 12.61
C GLY A 26 4.63 -4.22 13.83
N LYS A 27 5.21 -4.55 14.99
CA LYS A 27 5.01 -3.85 16.25
C LYS A 27 6.33 -3.26 16.72
N PHE A 28 6.34 -1.96 16.90
CA PHE A 28 7.53 -1.18 17.25
C PHE A 28 7.32 -0.43 18.54
N GLU A 29 8.36 -0.34 19.34
CA GLU A 29 8.37 0.37 20.62
C GLU A 29 9.46 1.45 20.59
N PHE A 30 9.06 2.68 20.90
CA PHE A 30 9.94 3.84 21.03
C PHE A 30 10.01 4.24 22.49
N ARG A 31 11.19 4.18 23.08
CA ARG A 31 11.43 4.54 24.49
C ARG A 31 12.87 4.91 24.76
N PRO A 32 13.14 5.71 25.80
CA PRO A 32 12.17 6.59 26.48
C PRO A 32 11.87 7.82 25.63
N LEU A 33 10.66 8.36 25.73
CA LEU A 33 10.26 9.63 25.15
C LEU A 33 9.94 10.62 26.27
N GLU A 34 10.18 11.89 26.02
CA GLU A 34 9.77 12.95 26.94
C GLU A 34 8.24 13.11 26.95
N PRO A 35 7.66 13.61 28.05
CA PRO A 35 6.19 13.79 28.17
C PRO A 35 5.60 14.56 27.00
N GLY A 36 4.52 14.04 26.38
CA GLY A 36 3.84 14.61 25.23
C GLY A 36 4.42 14.24 23.88
N PHE A 37 5.66 13.71 23.81
CA PHE A 37 6.27 13.31 22.54
C PHE A 37 5.63 12.04 21.96
N GLY A 38 5.15 11.14 22.80
CA GLY A 38 4.53 9.90 22.36
C GLY A 38 3.33 10.14 21.44
N ILE A 39 2.43 11.03 21.84
CA ILE A 39 1.25 11.39 21.04
C ILE A 39 1.65 12.14 19.77
N THR A 40 2.58 13.09 19.87
CA THR A 40 3.05 13.88 18.74
C THR A 40 3.70 13.01 17.66
N VAL A 41 4.65 12.17 18.06
CA VAL A 41 5.36 11.26 17.14
C VAL A 41 4.43 10.19 16.58
N GLY A 42 3.60 9.58 17.44
CA GLY A 42 2.64 8.56 17.04
C GLY A 42 1.64 9.07 16.01
N ASN A 43 1.08 10.25 16.22
CA ASN A 43 0.14 10.86 15.29
C ASN A 43 0.83 11.26 13.97
N ALA A 44 2.02 11.85 14.03
CA ALA A 44 2.77 12.22 12.84
C ALA A 44 3.13 11.00 11.98
N LEU A 45 3.71 9.96 12.58
CA LEU A 45 4.04 8.71 11.89
C LEU A 45 2.79 8.05 11.30
N ARG A 46 1.69 7.98 12.06
CA ARG A 46 0.43 7.41 11.57
C ARG A 46 -0.07 8.14 10.33
N ARG A 47 -0.07 9.47 10.34
CA ARG A 47 -0.53 10.27 9.19
C ARG A 47 0.34 10.03 7.96
N ILE A 48 1.66 10.06 8.11
CA ILE A 48 2.61 9.86 7.00
C ILE A 48 2.50 8.43 6.45
N LEU A 49 2.45 7.42 7.31
CA LEU A 49 2.28 6.04 6.89
C LEU A 49 1.04 5.83 6.03
N LEU A 50 -0.09 6.45 6.41
CA LEU A 50 -1.36 6.28 5.71
C LEU A 50 -1.50 7.10 4.42
N SER A 51 -0.75 8.21 4.28
CA SER A 51 -0.97 9.16 3.18
C SER A 51 0.22 9.40 2.26
N SER A 52 1.44 9.17 2.71
CA SER A 52 2.62 9.72 2.04
C SER A 52 3.58 8.68 1.47
N LEU A 53 3.36 7.41 1.74
CA LEU A 53 4.17 6.33 1.18
C LEU A 53 3.77 6.06 -0.27
N GLU A 54 4.78 5.74 -1.07
CA GLU A 54 4.61 5.37 -2.47
C GLU A 54 4.14 3.92 -2.60
N GLY A 55 3.37 3.65 -3.65
CA GLY A 55 2.91 2.32 -4.01
C GLY A 55 2.50 2.27 -5.47
N PHE A 56 1.95 1.13 -5.87
CA PHE A 56 1.55 0.86 -7.25
C PHE A 56 0.08 0.46 -7.29
N ALA A 57 -0.64 0.99 -8.28
CA ALA A 57 -2.04 0.69 -8.50
C ALA A 57 -2.41 0.83 -9.98
N ILE A 58 -3.54 0.27 -10.37
CA ILE A 58 -4.12 0.50 -11.68
C ILE A 58 -4.73 1.90 -11.67
N ASN A 59 -4.41 2.69 -12.69
CA ASN A 59 -4.94 4.05 -12.89
C ASN A 59 -5.92 4.13 -14.05
N THR A 60 -5.74 3.33 -15.09
CA THR A 60 -6.64 3.31 -16.25
C THR A 60 -6.89 1.89 -16.72
N ILE A 61 -8.07 1.67 -17.26
CA ILE A 61 -8.47 0.44 -17.91
C ILE A 61 -9.11 0.73 -19.27
N LYS A 62 -9.01 -0.22 -20.19
CA LYS A 62 -9.75 -0.22 -21.45
C LYS A 62 -10.28 -1.63 -21.68
N ILE A 63 -11.59 -1.78 -21.86
CA ILE A 63 -12.22 -3.06 -22.16
C ILE A 63 -12.74 -2.97 -23.58
N GLU A 64 -12.49 -3.97 -24.40
CA GLU A 64 -12.95 -3.99 -25.78
C GLU A 64 -14.48 -3.99 -25.83
N GLY A 65 -15.06 -3.10 -26.64
CA GLY A 65 -16.51 -2.95 -26.78
C GLY A 65 -17.20 -2.18 -25.64
N VAL A 66 -16.43 -1.55 -24.74
CA VAL A 66 -16.93 -0.73 -23.63
C VAL A 66 -16.49 0.71 -23.81
N GLU A 67 -17.45 1.64 -23.74
CA GLU A 67 -17.20 3.08 -23.91
C GLU A 67 -17.23 3.85 -22.59
N HIS A 68 -17.89 3.31 -21.55
CA HIS A 68 -18.03 3.97 -20.25
C HIS A 68 -18.22 2.96 -19.11
N GLU A 69 -18.01 3.41 -17.88
CA GLU A 69 -18.02 2.60 -16.66
C GLU A 69 -19.38 1.97 -16.30
N PHE A 70 -20.48 2.46 -16.87
CA PHE A 70 -21.84 1.96 -16.61
C PHE A 70 -22.31 0.93 -17.66
N ALA A 71 -21.42 0.52 -18.55
CA ALA A 71 -21.72 -0.50 -19.56
C ALA A 71 -21.67 -1.90 -18.97
N SER A 72 -22.19 -2.86 -19.72
CA SER A 72 -22.04 -4.30 -19.45
C SER A 72 -21.19 -4.94 -20.53
N VAL A 73 -20.44 -5.96 -20.16
CA VAL A 73 -19.63 -6.75 -21.10
C VAL A 73 -20.41 -8.00 -21.50
N PRO A 74 -20.63 -8.26 -22.80
CA PRO A 74 -21.34 -9.47 -23.23
C PRO A 74 -20.67 -10.74 -22.73
N GLY A 75 -21.45 -11.63 -22.09
CA GLY A 75 -20.94 -12.88 -21.54
C GLY A 75 -20.16 -12.76 -20.24
N VAL A 76 -20.14 -11.61 -19.61
CA VAL A 76 -19.63 -11.38 -18.25
C VAL A 76 -20.79 -11.10 -17.32
N LYS A 77 -20.79 -11.73 -16.15
CA LYS A 77 -21.87 -11.62 -15.17
C LYS A 77 -21.91 -10.27 -14.48
N GLU A 78 -20.73 -9.74 -14.16
CA GLU A 78 -20.55 -8.44 -13.51
C GLU A 78 -20.59 -7.31 -14.55
N ASP A 79 -21.15 -6.17 -14.16
CA ASP A 79 -21.03 -4.94 -14.91
C ASP A 79 -19.62 -4.32 -14.77
N VAL A 80 -19.30 -3.36 -15.64
CA VAL A 80 -17.99 -2.71 -15.66
C VAL A 80 -17.67 -2.02 -14.33
N THR A 81 -18.67 -1.45 -13.66
CA THR A 81 -18.52 -0.82 -12.35
C THR A 81 -18.03 -1.83 -11.30
N ASN A 82 -18.62 -3.04 -11.28
CA ASN A 82 -18.19 -4.09 -10.37
C ASN A 82 -16.79 -4.62 -10.70
N ILE A 83 -16.46 -4.75 -11.99
CA ILE A 83 -15.10 -5.10 -12.43
C ILE A 83 -14.09 -4.08 -11.94
N ILE A 84 -14.39 -2.78 -12.07
CA ILE A 84 -13.55 -1.69 -11.58
C ILE A 84 -13.35 -1.77 -10.05
N LEU A 85 -14.43 -2.00 -9.30
CA LEU A 85 -14.36 -2.14 -7.84
C LEU A 85 -13.47 -3.31 -7.40
N ASN A 86 -13.49 -4.41 -8.14
CA ASN A 86 -12.61 -5.55 -7.87
C ASN A 86 -11.17 -5.27 -8.28
N LEU A 87 -10.95 -4.62 -9.43
CA LEU A 87 -9.60 -4.23 -9.88
C LEU A 87 -8.89 -3.27 -8.92
N LYS A 88 -9.62 -2.35 -8.28
CA LYS A 88 -9.08 -1.45 -7.25
C LYS A 88 -8.51 -2.18 -6.03
N GLN A 89 -8.94 -3.42 -5.79
CA GLN A 89 -8.48 -4.23 -4.67
C GLN A 89 -7.21 -5.03 -4.98
N VAL A 90 -6.80 -5.12 -6.25
CA VAL A 90 -5.57 -5.81 -6.66
C VAL A 90 -4.37 -5.06 -6.09
N ARG A 91 -3.45 -5.81 -5.48
CA ARG A 91 -2.24 -5.27 -4.88
C ARG A 91 -1.02 -5.72 -5.66
N PHE A 92 -0.17 -4.77 -5.97
CA PHE A 92 1.03 -4.97 -6.77
C PHE A 92 2.27 -4.75 -5.92
N LYS A 93 3.27 -5.61 -6.14
CA LYS A 93 4.62 -5.45 -5.63
C LYS A 93 5.57 -5.30 -6.81
N GLN A 94 6.39 -4.27 -6.79
CA GLN A 94 7.44 -4.09 -7.78
C GLN A 94 8.51 -5.15 -7.58
N VAL A 95 8.87 -5.83 -8.65
CA VAL A 95 9.92 -6.86 -8.69
C VAL A 95 11.17 -6.30 -9.37
N VAL A 96 11.00 -5.42 -10.36
CA VAL A 96 12.08 -4.78 -11.12
C VAL A 96 12.03 -3.29 -10.88
N GLU A 97 13.06 -2.72 -10.25
CA GLU A 97 13.11 -1.31 -9.81
C GLU A 97 12.99 -0.28 -10.94
N GLU A 98 13.28 -0.67 -12.19
CA GLU A 98 13.22 0.22 -13.36
C GLU A 98 11.80 0.46 -13.88
N PHE A 99 10.83 -0.38 -13.49
CA PHE A 99 9.45 -0.26 -13.96
C PHE A 99 8.62 0.62 -13.03
N GLU A 100 8.46 1.89 -13.38
CA GLU A 100 7.53 2.80 -12.69
C GLU A 100 6.10 2.75 -13.26
N ASN A 101 5.97 2.35 -14.53
CA ASN A 101 4.70 2.20 -15.23
C ASN A 101 4.72 0.95 -16.10
N GLU A 102 3.64 0.22 -16.16
CA GLU A 102 3.48 -0.92 -17.06
C GLU A 102 2.06 -0.94 -17.63
N LYS A 103 1.96 -1.04 -18.97
CA LYS A 103 0.70 -1.26 -19.65
C LYS A 103 0.67 -2.68 -20.18
N VAL A 104 -0.37 -3.42 -19.84
CA VAL A 104 -0.54 -4.81 -20.28
C VAL A 104 -1.89 -5.04 -20.91
N SER A 105 -1.91 -5.84 -21.97
CA SER A 105 -3.12 -6.30 -22.63
C SER A 105 -3.39 -7.74 -22.23
N ILE A 106 -4.56 -7.97 -21.65
CA ILE A 106 -4.99 -9.24 -21.08
C ILE A 106 -6.12 -9.79 -21.95
N THR A 107 -5.99 -11.04 -22.36
CA THR A 107 -7.08 -11.76 -23.00
C THR A 107 -7.50 -12.92 -22.13
N VAL A 108 -8.78 -12.94 -21.76
CA VAL A 108 -9.39 -14.02 -20.96
C VAL A 108 -10.29 -14.84 -21.87
N GLU A 109 -9.95 -16.10 -22.05
CA GLU A 109 -10.66 -17.06 -22.88
C GLU A 109 -10.82 -18.38 -22.16
N ASN A 110 -11.90 -19.09 -22.45
CA ASN A 110 -12.13 -20.46 -21.94
C ASN A 110 -12.02 -20.59 -20.41
N SER A 111 -12.33 -19.55 -19.68
CA SER A 111 -12.32 -19.52 -18.22
C SER A 111 -13.67 -19.08 -17.69
N SER A 112 -14.14 -19.72 -16.62
CA SER A 112 -15.37 -19.31 -15.94
C SER A 112 -15.14 -18.14 -14.98
N GLU A 113 -13.89 -17.89 -14.59
CA GLU A 113 -13.50 -16.84 -13.66
C GLU A 113 -12.24 -16.14 -14.16
N PHE A 114 -12.22 -14.82 -14.04
CA PHE A 114 -11.00 -14.02 -14.19
C PHE A 114 -10.53 -13.60 -12.81
N LYS A 115 -9.33 -14.01 -12.45
CA LYS A 115 -8.70 -13.72 -11.15
C LYS A 115 -7.56 -12.74 -11.29
N ALA A 116 -7.24 -12.05 -10.20
CA ALA A 116 -6.08 -11.17 -10.13
C ALA A 116 -4.76 -11.89 -10.46
N GLY A 117 -4.64 -13.19 -10.14
CA GLY A 117 -3.51 -14.04 -10.50
C GLY A 117 -3.31 -14.21 -12.01
N ASP A 118 -4.37 -14.09 -12.81
CA ASP A 118 -4.26 -14.17 -14.26
C ASP A 118 -3.56 -12.94 -14.84
N ILE A 119 -3.66 -11.78 -14.18
CA ILE A 119 -2.94 -10.56 -14.54
C ILE A 119 -1.42 -10.78 -14.43
N SER A 120 -0.96 -11.53 -13.42
CA SER A 120 0.47 -11.83 -13.22
C SER A 120 1.15 -12.50 -14.42
N LYS A 121 0.40 -13.22 -15.23
CA LYS A 121 0.95 -13.90 -16.43
C LYS A 121 1.42 -12.93 -17.51
N TYR A 122 0.90 -11.71 -17.49
CA TYR A 122 1.20 -10.67 -18.48
C TYR A 122 2.17 -9.61 -17.94
N LEU A 123 2.40 -9.58 -16.60
CA LEU A 123 3.27 -8.61 -15.96
C LEU A 123 4.73 -9.03 -16.03
N THR A 124 5.59 -8.03 -16.22
CA THR A 124 7.06 -8.21 -16.23
C THR A 124 7.71 -7.55 -15.02
N GLY A 125 7.27 -6.35 -14.67
CA GLY A 125 7.86 -5.54 -13.59
C GLY A 125 7.19 -5.71 -12.23
N PHE A 126 6.02 -6.34 -12.18
CA PHE A 126 5.19 -6.42 -10.98
C PHE A 126 4.72 -7.84 -10.69
N GLU A 127 4.47 -8.10 -9.42
CA GLU A 127 3.84 -9.31 -8.89
C GLU A 127 2.51 -8.94 -8.22
N VAL A 128 1.48 -9.78 -8.41
CA VAL A 128 0.20 -9.63 -7.73
C VAL A 128 0.22 -10.35 -6.38
N LEU A 129 -0.07 -9.62 -5.31
CA LEU A 129 0.00 -10.13 -3.93
C LEU A 129 -1.26 -10.84 -3.45
N ASN A 130 -2.38 -10.68 -4.15
CA ASN A 130 -3.68 -11.30 -3.86
C ASN A 130 -4.25 -12.03 -5.08
N PRO A 131 -3.57 -13.09 -5.57
CA PRO A 131 -3.92 -13.77 -6.81
C PRO A 131 -5.31 -14.44 -6.80
N GLU A 132 -5.81 -14.80 -5.63
CA GLU A 132 -7.11 -15.48 -5.48
C GLU A 132 -8.33 -14.55 -5.60
N LEU A 133 -8.09 -13.23 -5.68
CA LEU A 133 -9.18 -12.26 -5.83
C LEU A 133 -9.87 -12.46 -7.19
N VAL A 134 -11.16 -12.75 -7.17
CA VAL A 134 -11.97 -12.86 -8.38
C VAL A 134 -12.35 -11.46 -8.85
N ILE A 135 -12.05 -11.17 -10.11
CA ILE A 135 -12.37 -9.90 -10.75
C ILE A 135 -13.76 -9.96 -11.37
N CYS A 136 -14.05 -11.00 -12.17
CA CYS A 136 -15.36 -11.24 -12.75
C CYS A 136 -15.54 -12.72 -13.16
N HIS A 137 -16.80 -13.07 -13.44
CA HIS A 137 -17.18 -14.38 -13.94
C HIS A 137 -17.59 -14.29 -15.42
N LEU A 138 -17.13 -15.24 -16.22
CA LEU A 138 -17.39 -15.30 -17.65
C LEU A 138 -18.20 -16.53 -18.00
N ASP A 139 -19.03 -16.40 -19.04
CA ASP A 139 -19.65 -17.56 -19.67
C ASP A 139 -18.60 -18.38 -20.43
N SER A 140 -18.82 -19.68 -20.56
CA SER A 140 -17.86 -20.64 -21.15
C SER A 140 -17.43 -20.33 -22.60
N LYS A 141 -18.11 -19.45 -23.29
CA LYS A 141 -17.81 -19.02 -24.66
C LYS A 141 -17.45 -17.54 -24.76
N ALA A 142 -17.43 -16.82 -23.64
CA ALA A 142 -17.10 -15.41 -23.62
C ALA A 142 -15.58 -15.22 -23.75
N THR A 143 -15.19 -14.22 -24.52
CA THR A 143 -13.81 -13.71 -24.59
C THR A 143 -13.83 -12.26 -24.15
N MET A 144 -12.98 -11.89 -23.24
CA MET A 144 -12.83 -10.52 -22.78
C MET A 144 -11.39 -10.06 -23.02
N GLN A 145 -11.24 -8.95 -23.73
CA GLN A 145 -9.96 -8.26 -23.86
C GLN A 145 -9.96 -6.99 -23.01
N MET A 146 -8.91 -6.83 -22.21
CA MET A 146 -8.74 -5.70 -21.31
C MET A 146 -7.31 -5.22 -21.33
N ASP A 147 -7.11 -3.92 -21.50
CA ASP A 147 -5.84 -3.25 -21.25
C ASP A 147 -5.90 -2.63 -19.85
N ILE A 148 -4.87 -2.82 -19.06
CA ILE A 148 -4.69 -2.15 -17.78
C ILE A 148 -3.38 -1.40 -17.77
N THR A 149 -3.37 -0.25 -17.10
CA THR A 149 -2.13 0.52 -16.87
C THR A 149 -1.89 0.59 -15.38
N ILE A 150 -0.71 0.15 -14.96
CA ILE A 150 -0.23 0.23 -13.58
C ILE A 150 0.76 1.38 -13.54
N ASN A 151 0.67 2.23 -12.53
CA ASN A 151 1.64 3.30 -12.31
C ASN A 151 1.99 3.46 -10.83
N LYS A 152 3.04 4.22 -10.58
CA LYS A 152 3.50 4.62 -9.25
C LYS A 152 2.77 5.88 -8.80
N GLY A 153 2.38 5.92 -7.54
CA GLY A 153 1.74 7.10 -6.96
C GLY A 153 1.79 7.09 -5.43
N ARG A 154 1.09 8.04 -4.82
CA ARG A 154 1.02 8.21 -3.36
C ARG A 154 -0.41 8.35 -2.88
N GLY A 155 -0.73 7.72 -1.76
CA GLY A 155 -2.01 7.85 -1.10
C GLY A 155 -3.18 7.37 -1.96
N TYR A 156 -4.16 8.22 -2.17
CA TYR A 156 -5.35 7.98 -2.97
C TYR A 156 -5.47 9.05 -4.05
N VAL A 157 -5.67 8.61 -5.28
CA VAL A 157 -5.87 9.49 -6.43
C VAL A 157 -7.23 9.15 -7.06
N PRO A 158 -8.16 10.11 -7.12
CA PRO A 158 -9.48 9.88 -7.73
C PRO A 158 -9.39 9.74 -9.27
N ALA A 159 -10.38 9.10 -9.85
CA ALA A 159 -10.46 8.86 -11.30
C ALA A 159 -10.37 10.16 -12.14
N ASP A 160 -10.91 11.26 -11.63
CA ASP A 160 -10.88 12.53 -12.34
C ASP A 160 -9.45 13.05 -12.54
N GLU A 161 -8.56 12.86 -11.57
CA GLU A 161 -7.15 13.19 -11.71
C GLU A 161 -6.43 12.21 -12.64
N ASN A 162 -6.79 10.93 -12.60
CA ASN A 162 -6.25 9.92 -13.51
C ASN A 162 -6.69 10.10 -14.96
N ARG A 163 -7.66 10.96 -15.24
CA ARG A 163 -8.11 11.30 -16.60
C ARG A 163 -7.00 11.91 -17.46
N GLU A 164 -6.02 12.55 -16.87
CA GLU A 164 -4.85 13.09 -17.58
C GLU A 164 -4.01 12.00 -18.27
N TYR A 165 -4.09 10.75 -17.79
CA TYR A 165 -3.39 9.60 -18.39
C TYR A 165 -4.20 8.91 -19.49
N CYS A 166 -5.45 9.35 -19.76
CA CYS A 166 -6.28 8.78 -20.80
C CYS A 166 -5.87 9.31 -22.16
N THR A 167 -5.30 8.48 -23.01
CA THR A 167 -4.87 8.82 -24.36
C THR A 167 -6.00 8.71 -25.39
N ASP A 168 -6.98 7.86 -25.13
CA ASP A 168 -8.11 7.55 -26.00
C ASP A 168 -9.44 7.79 -25.28
N VAL A 169 -10.50 8.01 -26.05
CA VAL A 169 -11.87 8.21 -25.53
C VAL A 169 -12.40 6.96 -24.80
N ASN A 170 -11.99 5.78 -25.23
CA ASN A 170 -12.43 4.49 -24.66
C ASN A 170 -11.59 4.01 -23.47
N VAL A 171 -10.66 4.84 -22.99
CA VAL A 171 -9.90 4.54 -21.78
C VAL A 171 -10.64 5.11 -20.58
N ILE A 172 -10.95 4.23 -19.65
CA ILE A 172 -11.69 4.56 -18.42
C ILE A 172 -10.69 4.80 -17.31
N PRO A 173 -10.62 6.03 -16.74
CA PRO A 173 -9.81 6.27 -15.55
C PRO A 173 -10.50 5.65 -14.34
N ILE A 174 -9.72 5.11 -13.43
CA ILE A 174 -10.24 4.56 -12.18
C ILE A 174 -9.53 5.18 -10.99
N ASP A 175 -10.19 5.16 -9.82
CA ASP A 175 -9.54 5.60 -8.59
C ASP A 175 -8.40 4.65 -8.23
N SER A 176 -7.27 5.20 -7.86
CA SER A 176 -6.08 4.46 -7.53
C SER A 176 -5.75 4.55 -6.05
N ILE A 177 -5.60 3.40 -5.39
CA ILE A 177 -5.21 3.29 -3.98
C ILE A 177 -3.76 2.85 -3.94
N TYR A 178 -2.84 3.81 -3.87
CA TYR A 178 -1.40 3.56 -3.89
C TYR A 178 -0.84 3.17 -2.53
N THR A 179 -1.48 3.60 -1.43
CA THR A 179 -0.94 3.36 -0.09
C THR A 179 -0.71 1.87 0.18
N PRO A 180 0.53 1.48 0.53
CA PRO A 180 0.84 0.10 0.90
C PRO A 180 0.40 -0.25 2.33
N ILE A 181 -0.04 0.74 3.10
CA ILE A 181 -0.41 0.58 4.50
C ILE A 181 -1.91 0.38 4.63
N ARG A 182 -2.31 -0.72 5.27
CA ARG A 182 -3.71 -1.03 5.54
C ARG A 182 -4.21 -0.46 6.86
N ASN A 183 -3.39 -0.54 7.89
CA ASN A 183 -3.77 -0.07 9.22
C ASN A 183 -2.55 0.38 10.02
N VAL A 184 -2.74 1.43 10.82
CA VAL A 184 -1.76 1.92 11.79
C VAL A 184 -2.47 2.20 13.10
N LYS A 185 -2.01 1.56 14.18
CA LYS A 185 -2.44 1.83 15.54
C LYS A 185 -1.26 2.29 16.35
N TYR A 186 -1.48 3.19 17.29
CA TYR A 186 -0.48 3.55 18.27
C TYR A 186 -1.08 3.70 19.65
N GLN A 187 -0.28 3.44 20.67
CA GLN A 187 -0.60 3.61 22.07
C GLN A 187 0.58 4.28 22.77
N VAL A 188 0.27 5.15 23.72
CA VAL A 188 1.25 5.80 24.57
C VAL A 188 1.06 5.32 25.99
N GLU A 189 2.13 4.84 26.59
CA GLU A 189 2.16 4.31 27.94
C GLU A 189 3.21 5.06 28.76
N ASN A 190 2.98 5.16 30.07
CA ASN A 190 3.97 5.70 30.99
C ASN A 190 5.18 4.77 31.03
N PHE A 191 6.36 5.36 31.04
CA PHE A 191 7.62 4.62 31.12
C PHE A 191 8.48 5.19 32.26
N ARG A 192 8.93 4.31 33.12
CA ARG A 192 9.76 4.69 34.27
C ARG A 192 11.24 4.59 33.88
N VAL A 193 11.97 5.67 34.17
CA VAL A 193 13.42 5.74 34.05
C VAL A 193 13.99 6.09 35.43
N GLU A 194 14.55 5.09 36.11
CA GLU A 194 15.01 5.20 37.50
C GLU A 194 13.93 5.73 38.46
N GLN A 195 14.12 6.95 39.01
CA GLN A 195 13.17 7.58 39.91
C GLN A 195 12.16 8.49 39.19
N LYS A 196 12.36 8.76 37.90
CA LYS A 196 11.44 9.58 37.07
C LYS A 196 10.40 8.69 36.43
N THR A 197 9.14 9.02 36.67
CA THR A 197 7.96 8.28 36.15
C THR A 197 7.28 8.99 34.99
N ASP A 198 7.82 10.11 34.54
CA ASP A 198 7.18 11.07 33.64
C ASP A 198 7.50 10.79 32.16
N TYR A 199 8.35 9.80 31.89
CA TYR A 199 8.66 9.41 30.51
C TYR A 199 7.53 8.61 29.87
N GLU A 200 7.52 8.63 28.56
CA GLU A 200 6.54 7.90 27.74
C GLU A 200 7.21 6.79 26.92
N LYS A 201 6.41 5.80 26.58
CA LYS A 201 6.70 4.74 25.66
C LYS A 201 5.62 4.74 24.58
N LEU A 202 6.01 4.89 23.34
CA LEU A 202 5.12 4.79 22.20
C LEU A 202 5.20 3.38 21.62
N VAL A 203 4.06 2.70 21.53
CA VAL A 203 3.90 1.43 20.82
C VAL A 203 3.16 1.70 19.52
N LEU A 204 3.76 1.33 18.38
CA LEU A 204 3.23 1.54 17.04
C LEU A 204 3.03 0.19 16.36
N GLU A 205 1.82 -0.10 15.91
CA GLU A 205 1.47 -1.28 15.13
C GLU A 205 1.18 -0.87 13.69
N ILE A 206 1.86 -1.52 12.74
CA ILE A 206 1.74 -1.24 11.31
C ILE A 206 1.32 -2.53 10.61
N THR A 207 0.24 -2.47 9.84
CA THR A 207 -0.19 -3.54 8.96
C THR A 207 -0.08 -3.08 7.51
N THR A 208 0.68 -3.82 6.70
CA THR A 208 0.88 -3.56 5.27
C THR A 208 0.05 -4.51 4.40
N ASP A 209 0.01 -4.27 3.12
CA ASP A 209 -0.57 -5.18 2.13
C ASP A 209 0.40 -6.28 1.67
N GLY A 210 1.67 -6.21 2.09
CA GLY A 210 2.75 -7.13 1.73
C GLY A 210 3.69 -6.60 0.65
N SER A 211 3.38 -5.47 0.01
CA SER A 211 4.27 -4.84 -0.99
C SER A 211 5.53 -4.25 -0.35
N ILE A 212 5.43 -3.79 0.88
CA ILE A 212 6.53 -3.27 1.68
C ILE A 212 6.56 -3.95 3.05
N HIS A 213 7.76 -4.23 3.55
CA HIS A 213 7.93 -4.74 4.90
C HIS A 213 7.66 -3.63 5.94
N PRO A 214 6.97 -3.89 7.07
CA PRO A 214 6.64 -2.86 8.07
C PRO A 214 7.84 -2.04 8.55
N LYS A 215 9.00 -2.66 8.72
CA LYS A 215 10.25 -1.99 9.10
C LYS A 215 10.70 -0.97 8.06
N GLU A 216 10.61 -1.31 6.78
CA GLU A 216 10.98 -0.38 5.70
C GLU A 216 9.93 0.74 5.58
N ALA A 217 8.64 0.42 5.74
CA ALA A 217 7.58 1.43 5.78
C ALA A 217 7.82 2.46 6.89
N LEU A 218 8.21 2.01 8.09
CA LEU A 218 8.54 2.90 9.20
C LEU A 218 9.76 3.77 8.90
N LYS A 219 10.81 3.21 8.28
CA LYS A 219 11.99 3.98 7.87
C LYS A 219 11.65 5.07 6.85
N GLU A 220 10.87 4.73 5.83
CA GLU A 220 10.46 5.70 4.81
C GLU A 220 9.59 6.81 5.42
N ALA A 221 8.65 6.45 6.30
CA ALA A 221 7.86 7.44 7.03
C ALA A 221 8.72 8.37 7.90
N ALA A 222 9.74 7.82 8.57
CA ALA A 222 10.67 8.60 9.38
C ALA A 222 11.54 9.53 8.51
N LYS A 223 11.98 9.10 7.33
CA LYS A 223 12.69 9.97 6.38
C LYS A 223 11.83 11.17 5.98
N ILE A 224 10.56 10.94 5.65
CA ILE A 224 9.63 12.02 5.28
C ILE A 224 9.42 13.02 6.43
N LEU A 225 9.48 12.57 7.69
CA LEU A 225 9.38 13.47 8.86
C LEU A 225 10.57 14.39 9.03
N ILE A 226 11.75 14.02 8.52
CA ILE A 226 12.99 14.76 8.71
C ILE A 226 13.15 15.85 7.63
N TYR A 227 12.50 15.70 6.48
CA TYR A 227 12.50 16.68 5.40
C TYR A 227 11.34 17.66 5.54
#